data_cdc188690bb3171a85829b57e9051c17
#
_entry.id   cdc188690bb3171a85829b57e9051c17
#
_cell.length_a   1.000
_cell.length_b   1.000
_cell.length_c   1.000
_cell.angle_alpha   90.00
_cell.angle_beta   90.00
_cell.angle_gamma   90.00
#
_symmetry.space_group_name_H-M   'P 1'
#
loop_
_entity.id
_entity.type
_entity.pdbx_description
1 polymer ?
#
loop_
_entity_poly.entity_id
_entity_poly.type
_entity_poly.pdbx_seq_one_letter_code
_entity_poly.pdbx_strand_id
1 'polypeptide(L)'
;MNTACYDSTPSIAAWLKKNNLDADGGYEYFVDRYQAIAHSKGRDVAGWEEIWKHFGTKLAKSTIIHQWLPGSTVSVDATQKGYRCLWSTDGVWYLDGLGTTWQCASLSSCVQAIFLLTLSVFSTRRRTMYQQEPCDGISDQLCNSLMMGGGGEQWGETVDTSDLEQTIWPRMGAIGERLWSPRNISDPDAASARYSAFRCLLNRRAVRAAPSNNPTARSAPPGPGGCYEQ
;
A
#
# COMPACT_ATOMS: atom_id res chain seq x y z
N MET A 1 7.53 -3.40 -16.06
CA MET A 1 8.89 -3.92 -15.77
C MET A 1 9.84 -3.36 -16.82
N ASN A 2 11.08 -3.05 -16.46
CA ASN A 2 12.09 -2.66 -17.46
C ASN A 2 12.83 -3.90 -17.94
N THR A 3 12.55 -4.33 -19.16
CA THR A 3 13.13 -5.54 -19.76
C THR A 3 14.45 -5.30 -20.50
N ALA A 4 14.92 -4.04 -20.57
CA ALA A 4 16.15 -3.68 -21.29
C ALA A 4 17.40 -4.45 -20.79
N CYS A 5 17.44 -4.87 -19.53
CA CYS A 5 18.53 -5.68 -18.98
C CYS A 5 18.58 -7.10 -19.60
N TYR A 6 17.48 -7.61 -20.12
CA TYR A 6 17.44 -8.93 -20.75
C TYR A 6 18.19 -8.88 -22.10
N ASP A 7 17.98 -7.83 -22.88
CA ASP A 7 18.67 -7.64 -24.14
C ASP A 7 20.16 -7.28 -23.97
N SER A 8 20.49 -6.52 -22.92
CA SER A 8 21.85 -6.07 -22.65
C SER A 8 22.76 -7.12 -21.98
N THR A 9 22.19 -8.21 -21.46
CA THR A 9 22.95 -9.30 -20.83
C THR A 9 23.23 -10.40 -21.86
N PRO A 10 24.50 -10.61 -22.32
CA PRO A 10 24.79 -11.49 -23.45
C PRO A 10 24.25 -12.92 -23.32
N SER A 11 24.32 -13.50 -22.12
CA SER A 11 23.85 -14.87 -21.87
C SER A 11 22.32 -14.96 -21.96
N ILE A 12 21.59 -13.92 -21.47
CA ILE A 12 20.13 -13.87 -21.54
C ILE A 12 19.71 -13.61 -23.01
N ALA A 13 20.30 -12.65 -23.69
CA ALA A 13 20.04 -12.37 -25.10
C ALA A 13 20.23 -13.60 -25.99
N ALA A 14 21.32 -14.35 -25.78
CA ALA A 14 21.56 -15.60 -26.49
C ALA A 14 20.50 -16.67 -26.19
N TRP A 15 20.04 -16.77 -24.93
CA TRP A 15 18.99 -17.69 -24.54
C TRP A 15 17.63 -17.31 -25.15
N LEU A 16 17.29 -16.02 -25.12
CA LEU A 16 16.06 -15.49 -25.74
C LEU A 16 16.03 -15.83 -27.24
N LYS A 17 17.12 -15.51 -27.95
CA LYS A 17 17.25 -15.84 -29.38
C LYS A 17 17.09 -17.34 -29.66
N LYS A 18 17.72 -18.21 -28.85
CA LYS A 18 17.60 -19.66 -28.97
C LYS A 18 16.17 -20.16 -28.82
N ASN A 19 15.36 -19.47 -28.01
CA ASN A 19 13.98 -19.87 -27.71
C ASN A 19 12.96 -19.08 -28.54
N ASN A 20 13.37 -18.27 -29.50
CA ASN A 20 12.52 -17.39 -30.33
C ASN A 20 11.65 -16.46 -29.46
N LEU A 21 12.24 -15.90 -28.39
CA LEU A 21 11.59 -14.96 -27.47
C LEU A 21 12.26 -13.60 -27.60
N ASP A 22 11.48 -12.55 -27.41
CA ASP A 22 11.95 -11.22 -27.07
C ASP A 22 12.06 -11.05 -25.55
N ALA A 23 12.43 -9.87 -25.06
CA ALA A 23 12.59 -9.60 -23.64
C ALA A 23 11.27 -9.74 -22.85
N ASP A 24 10.14 -9.35 -23.42
CA ASP A 24 8.83 -9.51 -22.80
C ASP A 24 8.40 -10.98 -22.74
N GLY A 25 8.63 -11.74 -23.80
CA GLY A 25 8.45 -13.19 -23.83
C GLY A 25 9.35 -13.93 -22.83
N GLY A 26 10.55 -13.43 -22.60
CA GLY A 26 11.44 -13.93 -21.56
C GLY A 26 10.88 -13.70 -20.15
N TYR A 27 10.28 -12.54 -19.89
CA TYR A 27 9.57 -12.24 -18.65
C TYR A 27 8.34 -13.15 -18.48
N GLU A 28 7.52 -13.31 -19.50
CA GLU A 28 6.38 -14.22 -19.48
C GLU A 28 6.80 -15.64 -19.15
N TYR A 29 7.82 -16.16 -19.83
CA TYR A 29 8.36 -17.48 -19.55
C TYR A 29 8.80 -17.66 -18.09
N PHE A 30 9.48 -16.67 -17.52
CA PHE A 30 9.92 -16.70 -16.13
C PHE A 30 8.72 -16.74 -15.18
N VAL A 31 7.71 -15.89 -15.41
CA VAL A 31 6.50 -15.84 -14.58
C VAL A 31 5.74 -17.17 -14.63
N ASP A 32 5.52 -17.71 -15.82
CA ASP A 32 4.84 -19.01 -16.00
C ASP A 32 5.58 -20.14 -15.26
N ARG A 33 6.91 -20.13 -15.37
CA ARG A 33 7.74 -21.17 -14.72
C ARG A 33 7.65 -21.10 -13.21
N TYR A 34 7.83 -19.93 -12.58
CA TYR A 34 7.76 -19.85 -11.13
C TYR A 34 6.36 -20.14 -10.59
N GLN A 35 5.32 -19.70 -11.30
CA GLN A 35 3.94 -20.03 -10.93
C GLN A 35 3.66 -21.53 -11.01
N ALA A 36 4.09 -22.17 -12.08
CA ALA A 36 3.98 -23.62 -12.21
C ALA A 36 4.68 -24.39 -11.08
N ILE A 37 5.89 -23.92 -10.68
CA ILE A 37 6.62 -24.49 -9.55
C ILE A 37 5.85 -24.28 -8.23
N ALA A 38 5.33 -23.09 -7.97
CA ALA A 38 4.56 -22.79 -6.77
C ALA A 38 3.31 -23.69 -6.67
N HIS A 39 2.53 -23.78 -7.76
CA HIS A 39 1.34 -24.64 -7.83
C HIS A 39 1.68 -26.13 -7.65
N SER A 40 2.81 -26.61 -8.21
CA SER A 40 3.25 -27.99 -7.99
C SER A 40 3.58 -28.31 -6.54
N LYS A 41 3.82 -27.27 -5.72
CA LYS A 41 4.04 -27.36 -4.26
C LYS A 41 2.75 -27.07 -3.46
N GLY A 42 1.59 -27.00 -4.10
CA GLY A 42 0.31 -26.72 -3.45
C GLY A 42 0.20 -25.30 -2.89
N ARG A 43 0.89 -24.31 -3.53
CA ARG A 43 0.84 -22.90 -3.13
C ARG A 43 0.09 -22.07 -4.15
N ASP A 44 -0.79 -21.20 -3.67
CA ASP A 44 -1.32 -20.11 -4.49
C ASP A 44 -0.25 -19.03 -4.67
N VAL A 45 -0.37 -18.27 -5.74
CA VAL A 45 0.56 -17.18 -6.08
C VAL A 45 -0.15 -15.85 -5.92
N ALA A 46 0.51 -14.89 -5.27
CA ALA A 46 0.14 -13.49 -5.32
C ALA A 46 1.17 -12.73 -6.16
N GLY A 47 0.71 -11.80 -6.99
CA GLY A 47 1.58 -10.97 -7.79
C GLY A 47 1.03 -9.57 -7.94
N TRP A 48 1.93 -8.60 -8.09
CA TRP A 48 1.58 -7.21 -8.34
C TRP A 48 0.78 -7.06 -9.63
N GLU A 49 0.06 -5.97 -9.78
CA GLU A 49 -0.87 -5.75 -10.89
C GLU A 49 -0.25 -5.86 -12.30
N GLU A 50 1.08 -5.79 -12.42
CA GLU A 50 1.77 -5.98 -13.69
C GLU A 50 1.52 -7.35 -14.30
N ILE A 51 1.40 -8.41 -13.47
CA ILE A 51 1.09 -9.73 -14.02
C ILE A 51 -0.30 -9.77 -14.67
N TRP A 52 -1.26 -9.00 -14.13
CA TRP A 52 -2.57 -8.86 -14.73
C TRP A 52 -2.51 -8.14 -16.08
N LYS A 53 -1.71 -7.08 -16.18
CA LYS A 53 -1.53 -6.31 -17.41
C LYS A 53 -0.88 -7.13 -18.52
N HIS A 54 0.04 -8.03 -18.18
CA HIS A 54 0.73 -8.89 -19.14
C HIS A 54 -0.06 -10.15 -19.51
N PHE A 55 -0.65 -10.82 -18.54
CA PHE A 55 -1.26 -12.14 -18.73
C PHE A 55 -2.78 -12.13 -18.76
N GLY A 56 -3.42 -11.20 -18.03
CA GLY A 56 -4.86 -11.14 -17.91
C GLY A 56 -5.46 -12.48 -17.48
N THR A 57 -6.44 -12.95 -18.23
CA THR A 57 -7.16 -14.22 -17.96
C THR A 57 -6.38 -15.50 -18.29
N LYS A 58 -5.14 -15.39 -18.81
CA LYS A 58 -4.25 -16.56 -18.97
C LYS A 58 -3.70 -17.05 -17.62
N LEU A 59 -3.68 -16.20 -16.59
CA LEU A 59 -3.25 -16.58 -15.24
C LEU A 59 -4.15 -17.68 -14.67
N ALA A 60 -3.57 -18.55 -13.84
CA ALA A 60 -4.36 -19.53 -13.08
C ALA A 60 -5.39 -18.80 -12.20
N LYS A 61 -6.61 -19.34 -12.10
CA LYS A 61 -7.71 -18.74 -11.32
C LYS A 61 -7.41 -18.59 -9.82
N SER A 62 -6.49 -19.36 -9.30
CA SER A 62 -6.00 -19.24 -7.93
C SER A 62 -5.05 -18.08 -7.71
N THR A 63 -4.56 -17.43 -8.77
CA THR A 63 -3.66 -16.28 -8.66
C THR A 63 -4.37 -15.09 -8.02
N ILE A 64 -3.72 -14.48 -7.04
CA ILE A 64 -4.18 -13.27 -6.34
C ILE A 64 -3.51 -12.06 -7.00
N ILE A 65 -4.30 -11.08 -7.40
CA ILE A 65 -3.82 -9.87 -8.06
C ILE A 65 -3.72 -8.74 -7.03
N HIS A 66 -2.53 -8.19 -6.84
CA HIS A 66 -2.29 -7.12 -5.87
C HIS A 66 -2.17 -5.77 -6.60
N GLN A 67 -3.20 -4.95 -6.51
CA GLN A 67 -3.21 -3.60 -7.07
C GLN A 67 -2.44 -2.65 -6.15
N TRP A 68 -1.51 -1.87 -6.74
CA TRP A 68 -0.70 -0.91 -5.99
C TRP A 68 -0.54 0.46 -6.68
N LEU A 69 -0.71 0.54 -8.00
CA LEU A 69 -0.53 1.79 -8.72
C LEU A 69 -1.68 2.77 -8.47
N PRO A 70 -1.37 4.07 -8.27
CA PRO A 70 -2.38 5.11 -8.10
C PRO A 70 -3.30 5.21 -9.33
N GLY A 71 -4.60 5.29 -9.08
CA GLY A 71 -5.60 5.40 -10.15
C GLY A 71 -5.81 4.12 -10.99
N SER A 72 -5.16 3.01 -10.62
CA SER A 72 -5.38 1.72 -11.29
C SER A 72 -6.78 1.19 -10.97
N THR A 73 -7.39 0.53 -11.97
CA THR A 73 -8.68 -0.17 -11.87
C THR A 73 -8.54 -1.68 -12.02
N VAL A 74 -7.33 -2.19 -11.86
CA VAL A 74 -7.01 -3.62 -12.07
C VAL A 74 -7.84 -4.51 -11.16
N SER A 75 -8.05 -4.16 -9.89
CA SER A 75 -8.88 -4.96 -8.98
C SER A 75 -10.33 -5.03 -9.41
N VAL A 76 -10.88 -3.95 -9.99
CA VAL A 76 -12.24 -3.95 -10.54
C VAL A 76 -12.35 -4.92 -11.72
N ASP A 77 -11.42 -4.84 -12.68
CA ASP A 77 -11.43 -5.72 -13.85
C ASP A 77 -11.15 -7.18 -13.48
N ALA A 78 -10.16 -7.43 -12.63
CA ALA A 78 -9.79 -8.79 -12.22
C ALA A 78 -10.91 -9.48 -11.42
N THR A 79 -11.58 -8.78 -10.50
CA THR A 79 -12.72 -9.35 -9.76
C THR A 79 -13.90 -9.66 -10.67
N GLN A 80 -14.19 -8.81 -11.66
CA GLN A 80 -15.20 -9.12 -12.70
C GLN A 80 -14.87 -10.38 -13.51
N LYS A 81 -13.59 -10.72 -13.64
CA LYS A 81 -13.12 -11.96 -14.27
C LYS A 81 -12.95 -13.12 -13.28
N GLY A 82 -13.35 -12.95 -12.02
CA GLY A 82 -13.36 -14.01 -10.99
C GLY A 82 -12.01 -14.26 -10.32
N TYR A 83 -11.10 -13.29 -10.30
CA TYR A 83 -9.82 -13.38 -9.58
C TYR A 83 -9.92 -12.71 -8.21
N ARG A 84 -9.23 -13.29 -7.23
CA ARG A 84 -9.05 -12.69 -5.92
C ARG A 84 -8.09 -11.51 -6.01
N CYS A 85 -8.36 -10.45 -5.24
CA CYS A 85 -7.55 -9.24 -5.27
C CYS A 85 -7.15 -8.78 -3.87
N LEU A 86 -5.98 -8.13 -3.81
CA LEU A 86 -5.50 -7.30 -2.70
C LEU A 86 -5.35 -5.85 -3.20
N TRP A 87 -5.44 -4.90 -2.29
CA TRP A 87 -5.34 -3.48 -2.61
C TRP A 87 -4.41 -2.74 -1.63
N SER A 88 -3.39 -2.04 -2.15
CA SER A 88 -2.43 -1.25 -1.37
C SER A 88 -1.90 -0.11 -2.23
N THR A 89 -2.72 0.93 -2.44
CA THR A 89 -2.36 1.99 -3.38
C THR A 89 -1.20 2.84 -2.87
N ASP A 90 -0.16 2.99 -3.71
CA ASP A 90 0.91 3.95 -3.50
C ASP A 90 0.37 5.38 -3.34
N GLY A 91 1.04 6.17 -2.51
CA GLY A 91 0.62 7.52 -2.15
C GLY A 91 -0.46 7.59 -1.08
N VAL A 92 -1.13 6.47 -0.74
CA VAL A 92 -2.12 6.42 0.33
C VAL A 92 -1.73 5.42 1.43
N TRP A 93 -1.54 4.14 1.09
CA TRP A 93 -1.21 3.09 2.05
C TRP A 93 0.28 2.70 2.05
N TYR A 94 1.10 3.39 1.24
CA TYR A 94 2.55 3.30 1.34
C TYR A 94 3.06 4.16 2.49
N LEU A 95 3.87 3.57 3.34
CA LEU A 95 4.39 4.17 4.58
C LEU A 95 5.85 4.57 4.49
N ASP A 96 6.53 4.25 3.41
CA ASP A 96 7.95 4.45 3.12
C ASP A 96 8.35 5.91 2.86
N GLY A 97 7.39 6.80 2.63
CA GLY A 97 7.67 8.23 2.59
C GLY A 97 8.11 8.73 3.96
N LEU A 98 9.32 9.34 4.04
CA LEU A 98 9.85 9.92 5.26
C LEU A 98 8.79 10.76 5.97
N GLY A 99 8.57 10.48 7.24
CA GLY A 99 7.51 11.08 8.07
C GLY A 99 7.54 12.60 8.20
N THR A 100 8.60 13.25 7.72
CA THR A 100 8.71 14.70 7.62
C THR A 100 7.68 15.31 6.66
N THR A 101 7.14 14.52 5.75
CA THR A 101 6.13 14.95 4.79
C THR A 101 4.75 14.39 5.10
N TRP A 102 4.32 14.49 6.34
CA TRP A 102 2.92 14.25 6.67
C TRP A 102 1.95 15.09 5.80
N GLN A 103 2.48 16.03 5.05
CA GLN A 103 1.73 17.09 4.39
C GLN A 103 1.57 16.95 2.88
N CYS A 104 2.51 16.31 2.15
CA CYS A 104 2.49 16.41 0.70
C CYS A 104 3.05 15.20 -0.03
N ALA A 105 2.37 14.80 -1.10
CA ALA A 105 2.83 13.74 -2.00
C ALA A 105 3.93 14.23 -2.99
N SER A 106 4.11 15.56 -3.14
CA SER A 106 5.17 16.16 -3.95
C SER A 106 5.47 17.58 -3.48
N LEU A 107 6.68 18.06 -3.75
CA LEU A 107 7.10 19.46 -3.45
C LEU A 107 6.16 20.49 -4.11
N SER A 108 5.65 20.23 -5.31
CA SER A 108 4.74 21.12 -6.02
C SER A 108 3.37 21.22 -5.35
N SER A 109 2.86 20.14 -4.78
CA SER A 109 1.60 20.18 -4.02
C SER A 109 1.76 20.81 -2.63
N CYS A 110 2.98 20.79 -2.05
CA CYS A 110 3.27 21.45 -0.79
C CYS A 110 3.29 22.97 -0.91
N VAL A 111 3.91 23.51 -1.94
CA VAL A 111 4.05 24.96 -2.13
C VAL A 111 2.69 25.62 -2.37
N GLN A 112 1.80 24.96 -3.08
CA GLN A 112 0.46 25.47 -3.37
C GLN A 112 -0.49 25.42 -2.17
N ALA A 113 -0.29 24.45 -1.25
CA ALA A 113 -1.08 24.31 -0.04
C ALA A 113 -0.67 25.31 1.07
N ILE A 114 0.60 25.72 1.13
CA ILE A 114 1.11 26.66 2.12
C ILE A 114 0.51 28.06 1.92
N PHE A 115 0.17 28.43 0.68
CA PHE A 115 -0.35 29.77 0.38
C PHE A 115 -1.85 29.96 0.65
N LEU A 116 -2.61 28.90 0.82
CA LEU A 116 -4.09 28.96 0.89
C LEU A 116 -4.75 28.41 2.18
N LEU A 117 -4.01 27.69 3.05
CA LEU A 117 -4.70 26.96 4.16
C LEU A 117 -3.82 26.83 5.42
N THR A 118 -3.91 27.77 6.33
CA THR A 118 -3.15 27.75 7.59
C THR A 118 -3.66 26.78 8.68
N LEU A 119 -4.73 26.02 8.48
CA LEU A 119 -5.32 25.20 9.56
C LEU A 119 -5.89 23.83 9.20
N SER A 120 -5.99 23.43 7.94
CA SER A 120 -6.76 22.22 7.57
C SER A 120 -5.93 21.06 6.95
N VAL A 121 -4.71 21.28 6.54
CA VAL A 121 -3.91 20.32 5.73
C VAL A 121 -3.41 19.11 6.53
N PHE A 122 -3.36 19.23 7.84
CA PHE A 122 -2.86 18.21 8.77
C PHE A 122 -3.73 16.97 8.89
N SER A 123 -5.02 17.20 8.75
CA SER A 123 -6.06 16.21 8.83
C SER A 123 -6.11 15.28 7.60
N THR A 124 -5.61 15.75 6.45
CA THR A 124 -6.00 15.20 5.15
C THR A 124 -5.44 13.81 4.86
N ARG A 125 -4.21 13.49 5.23
CA ARG A 125 -3.62 12.18 4.88
C ARG A 125 -4.07 11.02 5.76
N ARG A 126 -4.19 11.23 7.06
CA ARG A 126 -4.78 10.21 7.96
C ARG A 126 -6.23 9.96 7.59
N ARG A 127 -6.94 11.03 7.25
CA ARG A 127 -8.31 10.98 6.72
C ARG A 127 -8.35 10.19 5.43
N THR A 128 -7.43 10.45 4.51
CA THR A 128 -7.34 9.74 3.24
C THR A 128 -7.06 8.25 3.43
N MET A 129 -6.11 7.87 4.30
CA MET A 129 -5.83 6.45 4.61
C MET A 129 -7.05 5.75 5.19
N TYR A 130 -7.75 6.40 6.13
CA TYR A 130 -8.91 5.85 6.81
C TYR A 130 -10.17 5.83 5.94
N GLN A 131 -10.25 6.70 4.95
CA GLN A 131 -11.39 6.81 4.02
C GLN A 131 -11.29 5.89 2.81
N GLN A 132 -10.13 5.29 2.56
CA GLN A 132 -9.97 4.39 1.41
C GLN A 132 -10.85 3.16 1.53
N GLU A 133 -11.33 2.72 0.39
CA GLU A 133 -12.20 1.56 0.28
C GLU A 133 -11.70 0.64 -0.84
N PRO A 134 -11.10 -0.52 -0.50
CA PRO A 134 -10.61 -1.47 -1.50
C PRO A 134 -11.67 -1.96 -2.49
N CYS A 135 -12.93 -1.85 -2.11
CA CYS A 135 -14.07 -2.30 -2.90
C CYS A 135 -14.71 -1.21 -3.77
N ASP A 136 -14.10 -0.01 -3.84
CA ASP A 136 -14.65 1.05 -4.70
C ASP A 136 -14.74 0.59 -6.16
N GLY A 137 -15.92 0.77 -6.76
CA GLY A 137 -16.20 0.32 -8.14
C GLY A 137 -16.47 -1.18 -8.28
N ILE A 138 -16.45 -1.96 -7.19
CA ILE A 138 -16.73 -3.40 -7.17
C ILE A 138 -18.09 -3.64 -6.52
N SER A 139 -18.93 -4.49 -7.14
CA SER A 139 -20.22 -4.85 -6.53
C SER A 139 -20.03 -5.55 -5.18
N ASP A 140 -20.97 -5.40 -4.26
CA ASP A 140 -20.89 -6.02 -2.93
C ASP A 140 -20.71 -7.54 -2.99
N GLN A 141 -21.33 -8.20 -3.94
CA GLN A 141 -21.19 -9.63 -4.15
C GLN A 141 -19.74 -10.02 -4.50
N LEU A 142 -19.13 -9.32 -5.45
CA LEU A 142 -17.74 -9.58 -5.86
C LEU A 142 -16.75 -9.13 -4.77
N CYS A 143 -17.02 -8.01 -4.12
CA CYS A 143 -16.21 -7.55 -3.01
C CYS A 143 -16.14 -8.59 -1.90
N ASN A 144 -17.29 -9.06 -1.41
CA ASN A 144 -17.36 -10.03 -0.32
C ASN A 144 -16.74 -11.39 -0.66
N SER A 145 -16.68 -11.76 -1.95
CA SER A 145 -16.16 -13.07 -2.37
C SER A 145 -14.71 -13.04 -2.86
N LEU A 146 -14.25 -11.93 -3.43
CA LEU A 146 -12.98 -11.88 -4.16
C LEU A 146 -12.00 -10.81 -3.67
N MET A 147 -12.47 -9.73 -3.02
CA MET A 147 -11.58 -8.76 -2.42
C MET A 147 -11.12 -9.27 -1.04
N MET A 148 -9.85 -9.60 -0.93
CA MET A 148 -9.27 -10.16 0.29
C MET A 148 -8.91 -9.09 1.32
N GLY A 149 -8.94 -7.81 0.92
CA GLY A 149 -8.52 -6.66 1.74
C GLY A 149 -7.29 -5.99 1.16
N GLY A 150 -6.34 -5.64 2.00
CA GLY A 150 -5.11 -4.95 1.60
C GLY A 150 -4.09 -4.87 2.71
N GLY A 151 -3.12 -3.98 2.59
CA GLY A 151 -2.07 -3.76 3.57
C GLY A 151 -1.46 -2.38 3.48
N GLY A 152 -0.73 -2.00 4.52
CA GLY A 152 0.19 -0.88 4.48
C GLY A 152 1.57 -1.36 4.04
N GLU A 153 2.16 -0.71 3.04
CA GLU A 153 3.44 -1.10 2.48
C GLU A 153 4.56 -0.23 3.06
N GLN A 154 5.58 -0.88 3.61
CA GLN A 154 6.79 -0.23 4.11
C GLN A 154 7.99 -0.76 3.36
N TRP A 155 8.47 0.02 2.39
CA TRP A 155 9.68 -0.29 1.62
C TRP A 155 10.91 0.32 2.28
N GLY A 156 12.09 -0.16 1.92
CA GLY A 156 13.35 0.16 2.58
C GLY A 156 14.20 1.25 1.91
N GLU A 157 13.71 1.95 0.89
CA GLU A 157 14.50 2.89 0.09
C GLU A 157 14.96 4.10 0.90
N THR A 158 14.16 4.54 1.85
CA THR A 158 14.39 5.78 2.61
C THR A 158 14.36 5.59 4.13
N VAL A 159 14.29 4.35 4.60
CA VAL A 159 14.06 4.01 6.02
C VAL A 159 15.17 3.11 6.53
N ASP A 160 15.65 3.40 7.74
CA ASP A 160 16.58 2.54 8.46
C ASP A 160 16.08 2.26 9.90
N THR A 161 16.91 1.64 10.73
CA THR A 161 16.53 1.28 12.10
C THR A 161 16.28 2.49 13.01
N SER A 162 16.72 3.69 12.64
CA SER A 162 16.54 4.90 13.44
C SER A 162 15.15 5.49 13.35
N ASP A 163 14.45 5.29 12.23
CA ASP A 163 13.16 5.91 11.94
C ASP A 163 12.03 4.93 11.54
N LEU A 164 12.34 3.64 11.40
CA LEU A 164 11.40 2.59 10.99
C LEU A 164 10.09 2.63 11.79
N GLU A 165 10.17 2.61 13.12
CA GLU A 165 8.98 2.60 13.97
C GLU A 165 8.13 3.86 13.79
N GLN A 166 8.77 5.03 13.70
CA GLN A 166 8.07 6.30 13.51
C GLN A 166 7.46 6.42 12.12
N THR A 167 8.04 5.73 11.15
CA THR A 167 7.54 5.73 9.78
C THR A 167 6.31 4.84 9.64
N ILE A 168 6.27 3.72 10.34
CA ILE A 168 5.11 2.82 10.34
C ILE A 168 4.00 3.34 11.26
N TRP A 169 4.35 3.65 12.53
CA TRP A 169 3.38 3.92 13.57
C TRP A 169 3.17 5.42 13.84
N PRO A 170 1.94 5.83 14.13
CA PRO A 170 0.71 5.06 14.26
C PRO A 170 -0.08 4.85 12.95
N ARG A 171 0.45 5.27 11.77
CA ARG A 171 -0.26 5.24 10.49
C ARG A 171 -0.82 3.87 10.12
N MET A 172 -0.03 2.83 10.33
CA MET A 172 -0.48 1.45 10.09
C MET A 172 -1.71 1.07 10.92
N GLY A 173 -1.87 1.66 12.10
CA GLY A 173 -3.08 1.47 12.92
C GLY A 173 -4.35 1.99 12.25
N ALA A 174 -4.27 3.11 11.52
CA ALA A 174 -5.41 3.63 10.76
C ALA A 174 -5.79 2.70 9.60
N ILE A 175 -4.79 2.18 8.89
CA ILE A 175 -5.02 1.19 7.80
C ILE A 175 -5.61 -0.11 8.39
N GLY A 176 -5.03 -0.60 9.48
CA GLY A 176 -5.53 -1.80 10.17
C GLY A 176 -6.97 -1.63 10.64
N GLU A 177 -7.30 -0.52 11.32
CA GLU A 177 -8.69 -0.26 11.74
C GLU A 177 -9.63 -0.21 10.53
N ARG A 178 -9.23 0.45 9.44
CA ARG A 178 -10.05 0.53 8.22
C ARG A 178 -10.33 -0.85 7.61
N LEU A 179 -9.31 -1.71 7.54
CA LEU A 179 -9.43 -3.05 6.95
C LEU A 179 -10.23 -4.03 7.83
N TRP A 180 -10.20 -3.84 9.15
CA TRP A 180 -10.88 -4.72 10.11
C TRP A 180 -12.22 -4.19 10.60
N SER A 181 -12.69 -3.05 10.07
CA SER A 181 -13.98 -2.45 10.39
C SER A 181 -14.99 -2.62 9.26
N PRO A 182 -16.28 -2.62 9.54
CA PRO A 182 -17.31 -2.56 8.51
C PRO A 182 -17.12 -1.34 7.58
N ARG A 183 -17.50 -1.48 6.31
CA ARG A 183 -17.30 -0.44 5.28
C ARG A 183 -17.89 0.92 5.64
N ASN A 184 -18.99 0.95 6.37
CA ASN A 184 -19.64 2.19 6.84
C ASN A 184 -18.88 2.88 7.98
N ILE A 185 -17.88 2.25 8.58
CA ILE A 185 -17.01 2.86 9.60
C ILE A 185 -15.79 3.46 8.90
N SER A 186 -15.96 4.68 8.39
CA SER A 186 -14.93 5.39 7.59
C SER A 186 -14.78 6.86 7.97
N ASP A 187 -15.40 7.30 9.08
CA ASP A 187 -15.29 8.67 9.56
C ASP A 187 -14.00 8.87 10.38
N PRO A 188 -13.02 9.62 9.84
CA PRO A 188 -11.75 9.86 10.54
C PRO A 188 -11.88 10.78 11.75
N ASP A 189 -12.91 11.60 11.86
CA ASP A 189 -13.13 12.45 13.03
C ASP A 189 -13.62 11.59 14.20
N ALA A 190 -14.55 10.69 13.96
CA ALA A 190 -14.99 9.70 14.92
C ALA A 190 -13.86 8.74 15.37
N ALA A 191 -12.87 8.47 14.51
CA ALA A 191 -11.71 7.64 14.83
C ALA A 191 -10.62 8.38 15.61
N SER A 192 -10.60 9.73 15.61
CA SER A 192 -9.47 10.54 16.08
C SER A 192 -9.08 10.28 17.54
N ALA A 193 -10.04 10.15 18.45
CA ALA A 193 -9.77 9.88 19.86
C ALA A 193 -9.12 8.49 20.05
N ARG A 194 -9.65 7.46 19.39
CA ARG A 194 -9.09 6.10 19.44
C ARG A 194 -7.69 6.03 18.86
N TYR A 195 -7.46 6.73 17.76
CA TYR A 195 -6.14 6.81 17.11
C TYR A 195 -5.09 7.45 18.02
N SER A 196 -5.45 8.53 18.73
CA SER A 196 -4.58 9.18 19.71
C SER A 196 -4.29 8.26 20.91
N ALA A 197 -5.29 7.60 21.44
CA ALA A 197 -5.13 6.62 22.53
C ALA A 197 -4.26 5.43 22.10
N PHE A 198 -4.43 4.95 20.87
CA PHE A 198 -3.59 3.89 20.30
C PHE A 198 -2.11 4.31 20.22
N ARG A 199 -1.82 5.54 19.75
CA ARG A 199 -0.47 6.06 19.78
C ARG A 199 0.14 6.05 21.19
N CYS A 200 -0.61 6.50 22.18
CA CYS A 200 -0.15 6.50 23.57
C CYS A 200 0.11 5.08 24.09
N LEU A 201 -0.75 4.12 23.71
CA LEU A 201 -0.54 2.71 24.02
C LEU A 201 0.77 2.18 23.42
N LEU A 202 1.07 2.50 22.16
CA LEU A 202 2.31 2.12 21.50
C LEU A 202 3.54 2.68 22.24
N ASN A 203 3.53 3.97 22.58
CA ASN A 203 4.63 4.60 23.32
C ASN A 203 4.82 3.98 24.72
N ARG A 204 3.75 3.65 25.44
CA ARG A 204 3.84 2.91 26.72
C ARG A 204 4.43 1.51 26.57
N ARG A 205 4.31 0.91 25.40
CA ARG A 205 4.91 -0.39 25.04
C ARG A 205 6.30 -0.25 24.41
N ALA A 206 6.93 0.92 24.55
CA ALA A 206 8.24 1.24 23.99
C ALA A 206 8.34 1.22 22.45
N VAL A 207 7.21 1.29 21.74
CA VAL A 207 7.16 1.50 20.29
C VAL A 207 7.19 3.00 20.02
N ARG A 208 8.16 3.48 19.25
CA ARG A 208 8.38 4.92 18.97
C ARG A 208 7.39 5.43 17.93
N ALA A 209 6.12 5.56 18.31
CA ALA A 209 5.08 6.04 17.40
C ALA A 209 5.17 7.56 17.17
N ALA A 210 5.15 7.98 15.90
CA ALA A 210 5.19 9.39 15.53
C ALA A 210 3.99 10.17 16.09
N PRO A 211 4.13 11.49 16.34
CA PRO A 211 3.04 12.33 16.82
C PRO A 211 1.82 12.28 15.92
N SER A 212 0.63 12.15 16.50
CA SER A 212 -0.63 12.10 15.77
C SER A 212 -1.29 13.47 15.56
N ASN A 213 -1.08 14.40 16.49
CA ASN A 213 -1.80 15.68 16.54
C ASN A 213 -0.92 16.90 16.25
N ASN A 214 0.40 16.75 16.33
CA ASN A 214 1.32 17.85 16.07
C ASN A 214 2.35 17.47 15.00
N PRO A 215 2.26 18.09 13.85
CA PRO A 215 3.13 17.78 12.72
C PRO A 215 4.52 18.38 12.81
N THR A 216 4.66 19.45 13.55
CA THR A 216 5.91 20.20 13.67
C THR A 216 6.73 19.77 14.89
N ALA A 217 6.12 19.16 15.89
CA ALA A 217 6.80 18.67 17.08
C ALA A 217 6.86 17.13 17.09
N ARG A 218 8.03 16.60 17.38
CA ARG A 218 8.25 15.15 17.53
C ARG A 218 7.92 14.62 18.94
N SER A 219 7.64 15.51 19.87
CA SER A 219 7.17 15.19 21.22
C SER A 219 5.65 15.32 21.33
N ALA A 220 5.04 14.53 22.18
CA ALA A 220 3.63 14.74 22.52
C ALA A 220 3.46 16.13 23.13
N PRO A 221 2.43 16.91 22.73
CA PRO A 221 2.13 18.17 23.40
C PRO A 221 1.84 17.92 24.87
N PRO A 222 2.27 18.80 25.78
CA PRO A 222 1.88 18.74 27.18
C PRO A 222 0.37 18.98 27.33
N GLY A 223 -0.24 18.39 28.35
CA GLY A 223 -1.65 18.63 28.67
C GLY A 223 -2.57 17.48 28.29
N PRO A 224 -3.89 17.63 28.48
CA PRO A 224 -4.87 16.59 28.22
C PRO A 224 -4.75 16.06 26.79
N GLY A 225 -4.60 14.74 26.65
CA GLY A 225 -4.34 14.07 25.37
C GLY A 225 -2.85 13.88 25.03
N GLY A 226 -1.93 14.36 25.85
CA GLY A 226 -0.51 14.00 25.81
C GLY A 226 -0.27 12.59 26.36
N CYS A 227 0.71 11.87 25.80
CA CYS A 227 1.01 10.51 26.26
C CYS A 227 1.69 10.43 27.63
N TYR A 228 2.08 11.55 28.22
CA TYR A 228 2.79 11.61 29.50
C TYR A 228 1.88 11.70 30.73
N GLU A 229 0.61 11.99 30.53
CA GLU A 229 -0.38 12.17 31.59
C GLU A 229 -1.33 10.97 31.76
N GLN A 230 -1.00 9.84 31.18
CA GLN A 230 -1.82 8.63 31.26
C GLN A 230 -1.19 7.54 32.12
#